data_85820e853cdec9c31447fafd461372a2
#
_entry.id   85820e853cdec9c31447fafd461372a2
#
_cell.length_a   1.000
_cell.length_b   1.000
_cell.length_c   1.000
_cell.angle_alpha   90.00
_cell.angle_beta   90.00
_cell.angle_gamma   90.00
#
_symmetry.space_group_name_H-M   'P 1'
#
loop_
_entity.id
_entity.type
_entity.pdbx_description
1 polymer ?
#
loop_
_entity_poly.entity_id
_entity_poly.type
_entity_poly.pdbx_seq_one_letter_code
_entity_poly.pdbx_strand_id
1 'polypeptide(L)'
;MAEKQDIEQSDVQAIIDVFSQDKNLAPRCRKVGALLKDRLYDISSYYWDYWISMGKFPELQDSENVENARTKTAAFVGRRLGDIEGAEWSKFLTRQIMDSCQRGIPLENVNAASTRTNAFTLKLLGEVYGVEHDDYQDLASAILTATGLELSIMAMCYTEYHANQNATRRREQSAQFESDIGIAA
;
A
#
# COMPACT_ATOMS: atom_id res chain seq x y z
N MET A 1 18.64 18.75 3.72
CA MET A 1 17.28 18.49 3.22
C MET A 1 17.40 17.26 2.34
N ALA A 2 16.87 16.12 2.77
CA ALA A 2 16.86 14.92 1.92
C ALA A 2 16.00 15.22 0.68
N GLU A 3 16.57 15.04 -0.50
CA GLU A 3 15.88 15.13 -1.78
C GLU A 3 14.71 14.16 -1.75
N LYS A 4 13.52 14.66 -2.04
CA LYS A 4 12.29 13.86 -2.05
C LYS A 4 12.41 12.92 -3.24
N GLN A 5 12.80 11.67 -2.98
CA GLN A 5 12.87 10.62 -3.99
C GLN A 5 11.44 10.25 -4.37
N ASP A 6 10.98 10.78 -5.49
CA ASP A 6 9.74 10.35 -6.11
C ASP A 6 10.03 9.07 -6.92
N ILE A 7 9.31 8.00 -6.60
CA ILE A 7 9.28 6.77 -7.41
C ILE A 7 8.71 7.15 -8.77
N GLU A 8 9.35 6.66 -9.84
CA GLU A 8 8.88 6.95 -11.19
C GLU A 8 7.49 6.32 -11.39
N GLN A 9 6.53 7.18 -11.70
CA GLN A 9 5.15 6.76 -11.92
C GLN A 9 5.01 5.79 -13.10
N SER A 10 5.97 5.79 -14.03
CA SER A 10 6.07 4.85 -15.15
C SER A 10 6.24 3.40 -14.68
N ASP A 11 7.04 3.15 -13.63
CA ASP A 11 7.30 1.81 -13.12
C ASP A 11 6.07 1.26 -12.38
N VAL A 12 5.38 2.13 -11.63
CA VAL A 12 4.08 1.79 -11.02
C VAL A 12 3.06 1.44 -12.10
N GLN A 13 3.00 2.25 -13.18
CA GLN A 13 2.07 2.00 -14.28
C GLN A 13 2.38 0.68 -14.99
N ALA A 14 3.65 0.34 -15.20
CA ALA A 14 4.03 -0.93 -15.79
C ALA A 14 3.52 -2.15 -14.99
N ILE A 15 3.54 -2.07 -13.65
CA ILE A 15 2.96 -3.11 -12.79
C ILE A 15 1.43 -3.14 -12.97
N ILE A 16 0.76 -1.99 -12.95
CA ILE A 16 -0.69 -1.90 -13.14
C ILE A 16 -1.09 -2.53 -14.48
N ASP A 17 -0.36 -2.24 -15.55
CA ASP A 17 -0.63 -2.73 -16.90
C ASP A 17 -0.56 -4.28 -16.99
N VAL A 18 0.33 -4.91 -16.22
CA VAL A 18 0.39 -6.38 -16.14
C VAL A 18 -0.89 -6.95 -15.54
N PHE A 19 -1.37 -6.37 -14.45
CA PHE A 19 -2.59 -6.85 -13.78
C PHE A 19 -3.87 -6.50 -14.56
N SER A 20 -3.86 -5.38 -15.29
CA SER A 20 -4.98 -4.92 -16.14
C SER A 20 -5.17 -5.76 -17.40
N GLN A 21 -4.31 -6.75 -17.67
CA GLN A 21 -4.55 -7.73 -18.74
C GLN A 21 -5.82 -8.57 -18.48
N ASP A 22 -6.20 -8.76 -17.21
CA ASP A 22 -7.53 -9.28 -16.87
C ASP A 22 -8.58 -8.16 -17.00
N LYS A 23 -9.21 -8.07 -18.15
CA LYS A 23 -10.27 -7.07 -18.46
C LYS A 23 -11.46 -7.11 -17.49
N ASN A 24 -11.59 -8.16 -16.69
CA ASN A 24 -12.66 -8.30 -15.70
C ASN A 24 -12.24 -7.81 -14.31
N LEU A 25 -10.95 -7.53 -14.07
CA LEU A 25 -10.47 -7.12 -12.76
C LEU A 25 -11.16 -5.83 -12.29
N ALA A 26 -11.09 -4.76 -13.07
CA ALA A 26 -11.67 -3.47 -12.70
C ALA A 26 -13.20 -3.52 -12.53
N PRO A 27 -13.99 -4.13 -13.43
CA PRO A 27 -15.43 -4.33 -13.22
C PRO A 27 -15.77 -5.12 -11.93
N ARG A 28 -15.03 -6.19 -11.64
CA ARG A 28 -15.22 -6.99 -10.43
C ARG A 28 -14.86 -6.21 -9.16
N CYS A 29 -13.74 -5.48 -9.16
CA CYS A 29 -13.37 -4.60 -8.06
C CYS A 29 -14.45 -3.53 -7.80
N ARG A 30 -14.99 -2.90 -8.83
CA ARG A 30 -16.11 -1.95 -8.70
C ARG A 30 -17.35 -2.59 -8.08
N LYS A 31 -17.69 -3.81 -8.47
CA LYS A 31 -18.80 -4.56 -7.86
C LYS A 31 -18.54 -4.82 -6.38
N VAL A 32 -17.35 -5.27 -6.01
CA VAL A 32 -16.94 -5.44 -4.61
C VAL A 32 -17.06 -4.11 -3.84
N GLY A 33 -16.55 -3.01 -4.40
CA GLY A 33 -16.64 -1.69 -3.78
C GLY A 33 -18.08 -1.24 -3.55
N ALA A 34 -18.99 -1.51 -4.50
CA ALA A 34 -20.41 -1.20 -4.37
C ALA A 34 -21.08 -2.04 -3.27
N LEU A 35 -20.75 -3.33 -3.17
CA LEU A 35 -21.28 -4.24 -2.14
C LEU A 35 -20.79 -3.87 -0.74
N LEU A 36 -19.52 -3.44 -0.62
CA LEU A 36 -18.88 -3.13 0.66
C LEU A 36 -18.89 -1.64 1.02
N LYS A 37 -19.61 -0.78 0.28
CA LYS A 37 -19.58 0.68 0.48
C LYS A 37 -19.83 1.12 1.92
N ASP A 38 -20.75 0.46 2.62
CA ASP A 38 -21.14 0.76 4.00
C ASP A 38 -20.22 0.08 5.04
N ARG A 39 -19.23 -0.70 4.58
CA ARG A 39 -18.27 -1.45 5.41
C ARG A 39 -16.81 -0.97 5.22
N LEU A 40 -16.58 0.09 4.43
CA LEU A 40 -15.23 0.60 4.16
C LEU A 40 -14.55 1.10 5.45
N TYR A 41 -15.32 1.67 6.35
CA TYR A 41 -14.80 2.11 7.66
C TYR A 41 -14.37 0.93 8.54
N ASP A 42 -15.10 -0.19 8.51
CA ASP A 42 -14.74 -1.41 9.25
C ASP A 42 -13.42 -1.98 8.73
N ILE A 43 -13.23 -2.00 7.40
CA ILE A 43 -11.98 -2.44 6.75
C ILE A 43 -10.82 -1.56 7.20
N SER A 44 -11.02 -0.25 7.18
CA SER A 44 -10.03 0.72 7.63
C SER A 44 -9.70 0.58 9.12
N SER A 45 -10.71 0.40 9.96
CA SER A 45 -10.53 0.20 11.40
C SER A 45 -9.71 -1.05 11.68
N TYR A 46 -10.01 -2.16 11.00
CA TYR A 46 -9.27 -3.40 11.14
C TYR A 46 -7.79 -3.25 10.74
N TYR A 47 -7.48 -2.46 9.71
CA TYR A 47 -6.11 -2.11 9.30
C TYR A 47 -5.39 -1.31 10.40
N TRP A 48 -6.01 -0.26 10.94
CA TRP A 48 -5.39 0.60 11.94
C TRP A 48 -5.28 -0.05 13.30
N ASP A 49 -6.20 -0.93 13.68
CA ASP A 49 -6.11 -1.71 14.93
C ASP A 49 -4.84 -2.58 14.98
N TYR A 50 -4.42 -3.11 13.83
CA TYR A 50 -3.13 -3.80 13.73
C TYR A 50 -1.95 -2.87 14.03
N TRP A 51 -1.90 -1.69 13.41
CA TRP A 51 -0.81 -0.75 13.64
C TRP A 51 -0.77 -0.17 15.04
N ILE A 52 -1.93 0.13 15.62
CA ILE A 52 -2.07 0.57 17.01
C ILE A 52 -1.52 -0.50 17.95
N SER A 53 -1.90 -1.77 17.73
CA SER A 53 -1.42 -2.88 18.56
C SER A 53 0.10 -3.07 18.52
N MET A 54 0.75 -2.68 17.42
CA MET A 54 2.20 -2.74 17.27
C MET A 54 2.95 -1.56 17.89
N GLY A 55 2.27 -0.48 18.26
CA GLY A 55 2.88 0.73 18.84
C GLY A 55 3.87 1.44 17.92
N LYS A 56 3.78 1.25 16.59
CA LYS A 56 4.71 1.82 15.61
C LYS A 56 4.43 3.27 15.23
N PHE A 57 3.27 3.77 15.59
CA PHE A 57 2.81 5.13 15.28
C PHE A 57 2.41 5.84 16.58
N PRO A 58 3.35 6.55 17.27
CA PRO A 58 3.06 7.26 18.50
C PRO A 58 1.91 8.27 18.40
N GLU A 59 1.77 8.88 17.22
CA GLU A 59 0.68 9.81 16.93
C GLU A 59 -0.73 9.18 16.98
N LEU A 60 -0.84 7.86 16.87
CA LEU A 60 -2.10 7.12 16.98
C LEU A 60 -2.51 6.80 18.43
N GLN A 61 -1.84 7.37 19.42
CA GLN A 61 -2.32 7.36 20.80
C GLN A 61 -3.43 8.39 21.04
N ASP A 62 -3.55 9.38 20.14
CA ASP A 62 -4.61 10.35 20.15
C ASP A 62 -5.82 9.83 19.35
N SER A 63 -7.00 9.86 19.97
CA SER A 63 -8.26 9.37 19.36
C SER A 63 -8.66 10.14 18.11
N GLU A 64 -8.40 11.45 18.04
CA GLU A 64 -8.71 12.26 16.87
C GLU A 64 -7.81 11.87 15.68
N ASN A 65 -6.53 11.63 15.93
CA ASN A 65 -5.60 11.16 14.91
C ASN A 65 -5.98 9.77 14.39
N VAL A 66 -6.42 8.87 15.26
CA VAL A 66 -6.92 7.54 14.89
C VAL A 66 -8.15 7.67 13.99
N GLU A 67 -9.12 8.50 14.35
CA GLU A 67 -10.35 8.68 13.58
C GLU A 67 -10.06 9.29 12.20
N ASN A 68 -9.17 10.28 12.13
CA ASN A 68 -8.72 10.87 10.88
C ASN A 68 -8.01 9.83 9.98
N ALA A 69 -7.16 8.98 10.56
CA ALA A 69 -6.46 7.93 9.83
C ALA A 69 -7.45 6.90 9.27
N ARG A 70 -8.42 6.46 10.07
CA ARG A 70 -9.47 5.52 9.65
C ARG A 70 -10.32 6.10 8.52
N THR A 71 -10.78 7.33 8.65
CA THR A 71 -11.59 8.01 7.63
C THR A 71 -10.84 8.14 6.29
N LYS A 72 -9.57 8.57 6.33
CA LYS A 72 -8.75 8.69 5.11
C LYS A 72 -8.50 7.34 4.46
N THR A 73 -8.24 6.30 5.24
CA THR A 73 -8.01 4.95 4.72
C THR A 73 -9.29 4.34 4.17
N ALA A 74 -10.44 4.56 4.79
CA ALA A 74 -11.73 4.13 4.23
C ALA A 74 -11.97 4.74 2.83
N ALA A 75 -11.70 6.04 2.67
CA ALA A 75 -11.78 6.70 1.38
C ALA A 75 -10.77 6.13 0.36
N PHE A 76 -9.56 5.77 0.80
CA PHE A 76 -8.58 5.11 -0.04
C PHE A 76 -9.04 3.73 -0.50
N VAL A 77 -9.55 2.89 0.39
CA VAL A 77 -10.10 1.56 0.05
C VAL A 77 -11.24 1.70 -0.97
N GLY A 78 -12.11 2.68 -0.79
CA GLY A 78 -13.18 2.97 -1.75
C GLY A 78 -12.65 3.35 -3.13
N ARG A 79 -11.61 4.17 -3.24
CA ARG A 79 -10.96 4.52 -4.51
C ARG A 79 -10.30 3.32 -5.17
N ARG A 80 -9.55 2.52 -4.40
CA ARG A 80 -8.91 1.29 -4.88
C ARG A 80 -9.92 0.35 -5.53
N LEU A 81 -11.02 0.07 -4.83
CA LEU A 81 -12.07 -0.81 -5.35
C LEU A 81 -12.86 -0.15 -6.49
N GLY A 82 -13.01 1.18 -6.50
CA GLY A 82 -13.72 1.92 -7.53
C GLY A 82 -12.93 2.09 -8.83
N ASP A 83 -11.60 2.26 -8.74
CA ASP A 83 -10.72 2.58 -9.87
C ASP A 83 -9.32 1.99 -9.70
N ILE A 84 -9.23 0.66 -9.70
CA ILE A 84 -7.98 -0.09 -9.48
C ILE A 84 -6.90 0.19 -10.55
N GLU A 85 -7.30 0.62 -11.75
CA GLU A 85 -6.41 0.98 -12.86
C GLU A 85 -6.06 2.47 -12.86
N GLY A 86 -6.73 3.27 -12.03
CA GLY A 86 -6.55 4.71 -11.96
C GLY A 86 -5.28 5.14 -11.23
N ALA A 87 -4.76 6.31 -11.60
CA ALA A 87 -3.52 6.82 -11.03
C ALA A 87 -3.65 7.35 -9.59
N GLU A 88 -4.86 7.73 -9.15
CA GLU A 88 -5.01 8.41 -7.86
C GLU A 88 -4.79 7.50 -6.65
N TRP A 89 -5.30 6.26 -6.70
CA TRP A 89 -5.06 5.31 -5.61
C TRP A 89 -3.60 4.85 -5.59
N SER A 90 -2.99 4.62 -6.75
CA SER A 90 -1.59 4.16 -6.84
C SER A 90 -0.61 5.24 -6.36
N LYS A 91 -0.83 6.50 -6.68
CA LYS A 91 -0.08 7.63 -6.12
C LYS A 91 -0.22 7.71 -4.59
N PHE A 92 -1.43 7.51 -4.09
CA PHE A 92 -1.64 7.50 -2.65
C PHE A 92 -0.92 6.33 -1.99
N LEU A 93 -1.06 5.12 -2.55
CA LEU A 93 -0.37 3.91 -2.08
C LEU A 93 1.14 4.10 -2.04
N THR A 94 1.74 4.55 -3.15
CA THR A 94 3.18 4.83 -3.26
C THR A 94 3.65 5.79 -2.16
N ARG A 95 2.90 6.88 -1.91
CA ARG A 95 3.22 7.83 -0.86
C ARG A 95 3.18 7.20 0.54
N GLN A 96 2.19 6.37 0.82
CA GLN A 96 2.08 5.66 2.10
C GLN A 96 3.24 4.67 2.30
N ILE A 97 3.64 3.99 1.23
CA ILE A 97 4.78 3.06 1.27
C ILE A 97 6.07 3.82 1.54
N MET A 98 6.29 4.94 0.85
CA MET A 98 7.49 5.77 1.06
C MET A 98 7.55 6.34 2.47
N ASP A 99 6.43 6.76 3.07
CA ASP A 99 6.36 7.16 4.47
C ASP A 99 6.76 5.99 5.40
N SER A 100 6.28 4.78 5.12
CA SER A 100 6.65 3.58 5.86
C SER A 100 8.15 3.27 5.76
N CYS A 101 8.74 3.39 4.56
CA CYS A 101 10.18 3.25 4.35
C CYS A 101 10.99 4.26 5.17
N GLN A 102 10.59 5.54 5.14
CA GLN A 102 11.26 6.63 5.86
C GLN A 102 11.19 6.45 7.39
N ARG A 103 10.11 5.87 7.88
CA ARG A 103 9.93 5.49 9.30
C ARG A 103 10.67 4.21 9.68
N GLY A 104 11.34 3.54 8.75
CA GLY A 104 12.04 2.28 8.99
C GLY A 104 11.10 1.12 9.33
N ILE A 105 9.86 1.14 8.84
CA ILE A 105 8.91 0.04 9.01
C ILE A 105 9.32 -1.07 8.04
N PRO A 106 9.54 -2.31 8.51
CA PRO A 106 9.91 -3.42 7.64
C PRO A 106 8.80 -3.77 6.65
N LEU A 107 9.19 -4.19 5.42
CA LEU A 107 8.24 -4.60 4.38
C LEU A 107 7.30 -5.72 4.84
N GLU A 108 7.81 -6.67 5.62
CA GLU A 108 7.01 -7.77 6.16
C GLU A 108 5.85 -7.30 7.05
N ASN A 109 6.02 -6.22 7.79
CA ASN A 109 4.96 -5.65 8.61
C ASN A 109 3.87 -5.01 7.73
N VAL A 110 4.27 -4.30 6.66
CA VAL A 110 3.33 -3.69 5.71
C VAL A 110 2.56 -4.77 4.95
N ASN A 111 3.26 -5.82 4.50
CA ASN A 111 2.65 -6.98 3.84
C ASN A 111 1.67 -7.70 4.77
N ALA A 112 2.03 -7.90 6.04
CA ALA A 112 1.16 -8.53 7.02
C ALA A 112 -0.11 -7.69 7.25
N ALA A 113 0.01 -6.37 7.40
CA ALA A 113 -1.13 -5.47 7.54
C ALA A 113 -2.07 -5.55 6.32
N SER A 114 -1.52 -5.45 5.10
CA SER A 114 -2.29 -5.54 3.85
C SER A 114 -2.98 -6.90 3.70
N THR A 115 -2.24 -8.00 3.89
CA THR A 115 -2.78 -9.36 3.75
C THR A 115 -3.91 -9.64 4.74
N ARG A 116 -3.74 -9.25 6.02
CA ARG A 116 -4.78 -9.39 7.05
C ARG A 116 -6.02 -8.59 6.70
N THR A 117 -5.85 -7.35 6.25
CA THR A 117 -6.97 -6.46 5.86
C THR A 117 -7.73 -7.03 4.66
N ASN A 118 -7.02 -7.59 3.68
CA ASN A 118 -7.68 -8.20 2.53
C ASN A 118 -8.40 -9.52 2.90
N ALA A 119 -7.86 -10.32 3.81
CA ALA A 119 -8.56 -11.49 4.37
C ALA A 119 -9.85 -11.06 5.11
N PHE A 120 -9.81 -9.96 5.87
CA PHE A 120 -11.00 -9.39 6.49
C PHE A 120 -12.01 -8.87 5.46
N THR A 121 -11.53 -8.23 4.39
CA THR A 121 -12.38 -7.79 3.27
C THR A 121 -13.10 -8.95 2.60
N LEU A 122 -12.41 -10.09 2.40
CA LEU A 122 -13.03 -11.31 1.89
C LEU A 122 -14.10 -11.87 2.82
N LYS A 123 -13.84 -11.87 4.13
CA LYS A 123 -14.83 -12.26 5.13
C LYS A 123 -16.08 -11.38 5.04
N LEU A 124 -15.91 -10.05 5.00
CA LEU A 124 -17.02 -9.12 4.86
C LEU A 124 -17.80 -9.31 3.56
N LEU A 125 -17.12 -9.62 2.45
CA LEU A 125 -17.79 -9.93 1.19
C LEU A 125 -18.69 -11.17 1.35
N GLY A 126 -18.22 -12.23 2.02
CA GLY A 126 -19.02 -13.42 2.31
C GLY A 126 -20.24 -13.11 3.20
N GLU A 127 -20.07 -12.23 4.21
CA GLU A 127 -21.15 -11.82 5.11
C GLU A 127 -22.23 -10.97 4.42
N VAL A 128 -21.82 -10.04 3.55
CA VAL A 128 -22.72 -9.08 2.91
C VAL A 128 -23.38 -9.64 1.65
N TYR A 129 -22.62 -10.38 0.86
CA TYR A 129 -23.06 -10.87 -0.44
C TYR A 129 -23.53 -12.34 -0.40
N GLY A 130 -22.89 -13.17 0.41
CA GLY A 130 -23.14 -14.60 0.49
C GLY A 130 -22.21 -15.42 -0.41
N VAL A 131 -21.65 -16.46 0.17
CA VAL A 131 -20.69 -17.36 -0.53
C VAL A 131 -21.35 -18.27 -1.56
N GLU A 132 -22.68 -18.41 -1.50
CA GLU A 132 -23.50 -19.23 -2.38
C GLU A 132 -23.81 -18.57 -3.73
N HIS A 133 -23.52 -17.28 -3.91
CA HIS A 133 -23.73 -16.60 -5.20
C HIS A 133 -22.75 -17.09 -6.25
N ASP A 134 -23.24 -17.35 -7.47
CA ASP A 134 -22.50 -17.94 -8.57
C ASP A 134 -21.20 -17.18 -8.92
N ASP A 135 -21.19 -15.86 -8.76
CA ASP A 135 -20.03 -15.02 -9.05
C ASP A 135 -19.20 -14.62 -7.80
N TYR A 136 -19.50 -15.19 -6.63
CA TYR A 136 -18.73 -14.91 -5.39
C TYR A 136 -17.25 -15.22 -5.58
N GLN A 137 -16.92 -16.36 -6.18
CA GLN A 137 -15.53 -16.78 -6.41
C GLN A 137 -14.78 -15.78 -7.33
N ASP A 138 -15.46 -15.24 -8.31
CA ASP A 138 -14.91 -14.21 -9.21
C ASP A 138 -14.61 -12.91 -8.47
N LEU A 139 -15.51 -12.48 -7.58
CA LEU A 139 -15.32 -11.29 -6.75
C LEU A 139 -14.22 -11.48 -5.72
N ALA A 140 -14.15 -12.66 -5.09
CA ALA A 140 -13.08 -13.02 -4.17
C ALA A 140 -11.71 -13.04 -4.88
N SER A 141 -11.65 -13.61 -6.09
CA SER A 141 -10.46 -13.62 -6.94
C SER A 141 -10.00 -12.19 -7.28
N ALA A 142 -10.93 -11.28 -7.57
CA ALA A 142 -10.58 -9.88 -7.84
C ALA A 142 -9.93 -9.20 -6.62
N ILE A 143 -10.39 -9.46 -5.39
CA ILE A 143 -9.75 -8.95 -4.16
C ILE A 143 -8.33 -9.51 -4.04
N LEU A 144 -8.12 -10.81 -4.28
CA LEU A 144 -6.80 -11.42 -4.21
C LEU A 144 -5.85 -10.87 -5.28
N THR A 145 -6.34 -10.68 -6.50
CA THR A 145 -5.56 -10.08 -7.60
C THR A 145 -5.18 -8.64 -7.29
N ALA A 146 -6.12 -7.84 -6.79
CA ALA A 146 -5.85 -6.47 -6.33
C ALA A 146 -4.82 -6.43 -5.17
N THR A 147 -4.86 -7.44 -4.28
CA THR A 147 -3.84 -7.59 -3.23
C THR A 147 -2.47 -7.89 -3.83
N GLY A 148 -2.38 -8.79 -4.80
CA GLY A 148 -1.14 -9.09 -5.51
C GLY A 148 -0.54 -7.85 -6.19
N LEU A 149 -1.38 -7.04 -6.82
CA LEU A 149 -0.97 -5.76 -7.41
C LEU A 149 -0.37 -4.81 -6.35
N GLU A 150 -1.05 -4.62 -5.22
CA GLU A 150 -0.54 -3.78 -4.13
C GLU A 150 0.81 -4.29 -3.59
N LEU A 151 0.92 -5.59 -3.32
CA LEU A 151 2.15 -6.19 -2.82
C LEU A 151 3.31 -6.05 -3.81
N SER A 152 3.03 -6.10 -5.12
CA SER A 152 4.03 -5.88 -6.16
C SER A 152 4.55 -4.44 -6.17
N ILE A 153 3.65 -3.45 -6.07
CA ILE A 153 4.03 -2.04 -5.94
C ILE A 153 4.82 -1.81 -4.64
N MET A 154 4.40 -2.39 -3.52
CA MET A 154 5.11 -2.29 -2.24
C MET A 154 6.53 -2.84 -2.35
N ALA A 155 6.71 -4.03 -2.92
CA ALA A 155 8.03 -4.65 -3.09
C ALA A 155 8.96 -3.80 -3.96
N MET A 156 8.46 -3.25 -5.05
CA MET A 156 9.20 -2.33 -5.91
C MET A 156 9.67 -1.10 -5.13
N CYS A 157 8.74 -0.41 -4.45
CA CYS A 157 9.03 0.81 -3.70
C CYS A 157 10.10 0.59 -2.63
N TYR A 158 10.01 -0.50 -1.86
CA TYR A 158 11.01 -0.85 -0.85
C TYR A 158 12.37 -1.15 -1.48
N THR A 159 12.39 -1.87 -2.60
CA THR A 159 13.64 -2.19 -3.32
C THR A 159 14.34 -0.92 -3.78
N GLU A 160 13.63 -0.01 -4.41
CA GLU A 160 14.18 1.25 -4.89
C GLU A 160 14.64 2.15 -3.75
N TYR A 161 13.84 2.27 -2.69
CA TYR A 161 14.21 3.04 -1.52
C TYR A 161 15.55 2.56 -0.93
N HIS A 162 15.70 1.26 -0.72
CA HIS A 162 16.93 0.70 -0.15
C HIS A 162 18.12 0.78 -1.11
N ALA A 163 17.92 0.59 -2.42
CA ALA A 163 18.96 0.77 -3.42
C ALA A 163 19.53 2.19 -3.40
N ASN A 164 18.65 3.18 -3.35
CA ASN A 164 19.01 4.59 -3.30
C ASN A 164 19.71 4.96 -1.99
N GLN A 165 19.25 4.48 -0.84
CA GLN A 165 19.93 4.65 0.45
C GLN A 165 21.35 4.08 0.45
N ASN A 166 21.53 2.90 -0.14
CA ASN A 166 22.84 2.27 -0.25
C ASN A 166 23.77 3.06 -1.20
N ALA A 167 23.26 3.58 -2.30
CA ALA A 167 24.03 4.43 -3.22
C ALA A 167 24.49 5.73 -2.54
N THR A 168 23.63 6.37 -1.77
CA THR A 168 23.98 7.58 -0.99
C THR A 168 25.07 7.28 0.03
N ARG A 169 24.92 6.23 0.84
CA ARG A 169 25.92 5.82 1.83
C ARG A 169 27.31 5.55 1.20
N ARG A 170 27.34 4.90 0.03
CA ARG A 170 28.60 4.64 -0.68
C ARG A 170 29.26 5.93 -1.13
N ARG A 171 28.50 6.91 -1.63
CA ARG A 171 29.03 8.22 -2.02
C ARG A 171 29.62 8.99 -0.82
N GLU A 172 28.90 8.99 0.30
CA GLU A 172 29.36 9.61 1.54
C GLU A 172 30.65 8.97 2.06
N GLN A 173 30.73 7.64 2.06
CA GLN A 173 31.93 6.91 2.46
C GLN A 173 33.13 7.20 1.54
N SER A 174 32.90 7.29 0.21
CA SER A 174 33.96 7.63 -0.75
C SER A 174 34.47 9.06 -0.52
N ALA A 175 33.56 10.00 -0.33
CA ALA A 175 33.94 11.40 -0.06
C ALA A 175 34.69 11.54 1.26
N GLN A 176 34.29 10.80 2.31
CA GLN A 176 35.00 10.79 3.58
C GLN A 176 36.42 10.22 3.42
N PHE A 177 36.56 9.10 2.71
CA PHE A 177 37.85 8.48 2.45
C PHE A 177 38.80 9.43 1.67
N GLU A 178 38.29 10.11 0.63
CA GLU A 178 39.06 11.10 -0.13
C GLU A 178 39.53 12.28 0.74
N SER A 179 38.68 12.73 1.65
CA SER A 179 39.01 13.79 2.62
C SER A 179 40.10 13.31 3.61
N ASP A 180 39.98 12.09 4.12
CA ASP A 180 40.92 11.55 5.13
C ASP A 180 42.33 11.29 4.58
N ILE A 181 42.44 10.96 3.29
CA ILE A 181 43.76 10.74 2.63
C ILE A 181 44.35 12.03 2.01
N GLY A 182 43.68 13.19 2.18
CA GLY A 182 44.20 14.48 1.75
C GLY A 182 44.25 14.70 0.23
N ILE A 183 43.46 13.96 -0.54
CA ILE A 183 43.30 14.16 -1.99
C ILE A 183 42.16 15.16 -2.24
N ALA A 184 42.03 16.16 -1.40
CA ALA A 184 41.18 17.31 -1.71
C ALA A 184 42.03 18.30 -2.52
N ALA A 185 41.69 18.47 -3.79
CA ALA A 185 42.31 19.41 -4.70
C ALA A 185 42.07 20.87 -4.28
#